data_a0452e79cb31798ef01e126cc10b52b9
#
_entry.id   a0452e79cb31798ef01e126cc10b52b9
#
_cell.length_a   1.000
_cell.length_b   1.000
_cell.length_c   1.000
_cell.angle_alpha   90.00
_cell.angle_beta   90.00
_cell.angle_gamma   90.00
#
_symmetry.space_group_name_H-M   'P 1'
#
loop_
_entity.id
_entity.type
_entity.pdbx_description
1 polymer ?
#
loop_
_entity_poly.entity_id
_entity_poly.type
_entity_poly.pdbx_seq_one_letter_code
_entity_poly.pdbx_strand_id
1 'polypeptide(L)'
;MLLNNTALFDRRGLMLDISRNRVPTMATLHSLIDALQALKYNELQLYTEHTFAYAEHKTVWQNASPLTASEILELDSYCADRGIELVPNQNSFGHMERWLRHPKYRHLAESPDGFIHPISGEAKHPSTLHPSTESLDFIDQLFCELLPNFKSKQV
;
A
#
# COMPACT_ATOMS: atom_id res chain seq x y z
N MET A 1 -1.21 28.00 32.93
CA MET A 1 -1.13 26.52 32.91
C MET A 1 -0.33 26.13 31.67
N LEU A 2 0.96 25.83 31.82
CA LEU A 2 1.77 25.35 30.68
C LEU A 2 1.25 23.97 30.31
N LEU A 3 0.57 23.85 29.15
CA LEU A 3 0.24 22.57 28.60
C LEU A 3 1.53 21.79 28.37
N ASN A 4 1.69 20.70 29.10
CA ASN A 4 2.82 19.81 28.94
C ASN A 4 2.77 19.28 27.49
N ASN A 5 3.70 19.73 26.66
CA ASN A 5 3.68 19.50 25.20
C ASN A 5 4.24 18.12 24.82
N THR A 6 4.25 17.20 25.79
CA THR A 6 4.70 15.82 25.62
C THR A 6 3.57 14.99 25.00
N ALA A 7 3.85 14.34 23.88
CA ALA A 7 2.88 13.47 23.26
C ALA A 7 2.56 12.27 24.17
N LEU A 8 1.28 11.90 24.28
CA LEU A 8 0.84 10.76 25.10
C LEU A 8 1.25 9.41 24.51
N PHE A 9 1.46 9.37 23.19
CA PHE A 9 1.83 8.17 22.46
C PHE A 9 3.13 8.40 21.70
N ASP A 10 4.03 7.42 21.75
CA ASP A 10 5.31 7.47 21.03
C ASP A 10 5.08 7.42 19.52
N ARG A 11 4.10 6.61 19.07
CA ARG A 11 3.73 6.48 17.67
C ARG A 11 2.37 7.11 17.38
N ARG A 12 2.34 7.99 16.41
CA ARG A 12 1.17 8.75 15.96
C ARG A 12 1.14 8.71 14.44
N GLY A 13 0.46 7.69 13.90
CA GLY A 13 0.44 7.39 12.48
C GLY A 13 -0.88 7.76 11.79
N LEU A 14 -0.78 8.00 10.51
CA LEU A 14 -1.90 8.03 9.57
C LEU A 14 -1.68 6.95 8.52
N MET A 15 -2.70 6.12 8.26
CA MET A 15 -2.74 5.25 7.09
C MET A 15 -3.61 5.89 6.02
N LEU A 16 -3.02 6.13 4.84
CA LEU A 16 -3.71 6.66 3.67
C LEU A 16 -3.92 5.54 2.66
N ASP A 17 -5.17 5.23 2.35
CA ASP A 17 -5.51 4.29 1.28
C ASP A 17 -5.31 4.96 -0.09
N ILE A 18 -4.36 4.46 -0.87
CA ILE A 18 -4.06 4.93 -2.24
C ILE A 18 -4.59 3.96 -3.31
N SER A 19 -5.43 2.98 -2.95
CA SER A 19 -5.86 1.89 -3.83
C SER A 19 -7.35 1.90 -4.19
N ARG A 20 -8.15 2.80 -3.59
CA ARG A 20 -9.60 2.92 -3.88
C ARG A 20 -9.89 3.93 -4.96
N ASN A 21 -9.41 3.66 -6.20
CA ASN A 21 -9.63 4.47 -7.41
C ASN A 21 -9.03 5.90 -7.36
N ARG A 22 -8.14 6.18 -6.41
CA ARG A 22 -7.54 7.51 -6.30
C ARG A 22 -6.15 7.41 -5.68
N VAL A 23 -5.12 7.81 -6.45
CA VAL A 23 -3.77 8.04 -5.96
C VAL A 23 -3.55 9.55 -5.90
N PRO A 24 -3.15 10.12 -4.76
CA PRO A 24 -2.85 11.55 -4.67
C PRO A 24 -1.63 11.90 -5.53
N THR A 25 -1.58 13.14 -6.02
CA THR A 25 -0.38 13.68 -6.66
C THR A 25 0.74 13.88 -5.64
N MET A 26 1.99 13.93 -6.08
CA MET A 26 3.14 14.23 -5.24
C MET A 26 2.96 15.55 -4.46
N ALA A 27 2.46 16.59 -5.12
CA ALA A 27 2.15 17.87 -4.46
C ALA A 27 1.12 17.72 -3.33
N THR A 28 0.11 16.88 -3.51
CA THR A 28 -0.89 16.59 -2.47
C THR A 28 -0.26 15.81 -1.32
N LEU A 29 0.59 14.83 -1.61
CA LEU A 29 1.29 14.06 -0.58
C LEU A 29 2.26 14.93 0.23
N HIS A 30 3.02 15.81 -0.41
CA HIS A 30 3.87 16.79 0.28
C HIS A 30 3.05 17.68 1.22
N SER A 31 1.93 18.23 0.75
CA SER A 31 1.04 19.07 1.57
C SER A 31 0.46 18.30 2.76
N LEU A 32 0.12 17.03 2.58
CA LEU A 32 -0.35 16.16 3.67
C LEU A 32 0.77 15.94 4.69
N ILE A 33 1.99 15.63 4.25
CA ILE A 33 3.14 15.39 5.12
C ILE A 33 3.46 16.65 5.94
N ASP A 34 3.41 17.85 5.34
CA ASP A 34 3.59 19.12 6.05
C ASP A 34 2.51 19.32 7.13
N ALA A 35 1.25 18.99 6.82
CA ALA A 35 0.16 19.05 7.80
C ALA A 35 0.35 18.02 8.93
N LEU A 36 0.78 16.81 8.62
CA LEU A 36 1.08 15.77 9.62
C LEU A 36 2.21 16.21 10.55
N GLN A 37 3.28 16.81 10.02
CA GLN A 37 4.37 17.36 10.81
C GLN A 37 3.85 18.44 11.77
N ALA A 38 3.05 19.40 11.28
CA ALA A 38 2.47 20.46 12.10
C ALA A 38 1.58 19.90 13.23
N LEU A 39 0.89 18.80 13.00
CA LEU A 39 0.06 18.08 13.96
C LEU A 39 0.84 17.08 14.82
N LYS A 40 2.19 17.03 14.69
CA LYS A 40 3.09 16.15 15.44
C LYS A 40 2.85 14.66 15.20
N TYR A 41 2.36 14.29 14.04
CA TYR A 41 2.41 12.90 13.58
C TYR A 41 3.87 12.54 13.25
N ASN A 42 4.20 11.25 13.41
CA ASN A 42 5.55 10.74 13.14
C ASN A 42 5.56 9.45 12.31
N GLU A 43 4.41 9.09 11.74
CA GLU A 43 4.28 7.94 10.85
C GLU A 43 3.23 8.21 9.77
N LEU A 44 3.55 7.81 8.54
CA LEU A 44 2.62 7.77 7.42
C LEU A 44 2.72 6.39 6.76
N GLN A 45 1.61 5.69 6.63
CA GLN A 45 1.50 4.45 5.88
C GLN A 45 0.75 4.70 4.59
N LEU A 46 1.25 4.18 3.47
CA LEU A 46 0.55 4.17 2.19
C LEU A 46 -0.01 2.77 1.96
N TYR A 47 -1.31 2.59 2.24
CA TYR A 47 -1.99 1.32 1.98
C TYR A 47 -2.10 1.08 0.48
N THR A 48 -1.43 0.04 0.02
CA THR A 48 -1.26 -0.30 -1.39
C THR A 48 -1.83 -1.69 -1.69
N GLU A 49 -2.64 -1.80 -2.74
CA GLU A 49 -3.07 -3.07 -3.32
C GLU A 49 -2.38 -3.31 -4.66
N HIS A 50 -2.44 -2.33 -5.57
CA HIS A 50 -1.95 -2.45 -6.95
C HIS A 50 -1.38 -1.13 -7.49
N THR A 51 -1.24 -0.12 -6.67
CA THR A 51 -0.92 1.25 -7.06
C THR A 51 0.56 1.61 -6.85
N PHE A 52 1.43 0.61 -6.92
CA PHE A 52 2.86 0.78 -7.12
C PHE A 52 3.25 0.25 -8.51
N ALA A 53 4.19 0.93 -9.18
CA ALA A 53 4.59 0.63 -10.57
C ALA A 53 5.60 -0.53 -10.64
N TYR A 54 5.18 -1.73 -10.22
CA TYR A 54 5.98 -2.96 -10.30
C TYR A 54 6.44 -3.24 -11.73
N ALA A 55 7.73 -3.50 -11.94
CA ALA A 55 8.34 -3.63 -13.26
C ALA A 55 7.68 -4.72 -14.13
N GLU A 56 7.49 -5.93 -13.57
CA GLU A 56 6.98 -7.09 -14.30
C GLU A 56 5.45 -7.22 -14.29
N HIS A 57 4.75 -6.23 -13.68
CA HIS A 57 3.32 -6.33 -13.41
C HIS A 57 2.48 -5.19 -14.01
N LYS A 58 2.96 -4.57 -15.09
CA LYS A 58 2.34 -3.41 -15.74
C LYS A 58 0.86 -3.61 -16.05
N THR A 59 0.44 -4.82 -16.42
CA THR A 59 -0.96 -5.13 -16.72
C THR A 59 -1.92 -4.83 -15.56
N VAL A 60 -1.42 -4.86 -14.32
CA VAL A 60 -2.23 -4.65 -13.10
C VAL A 60 -2.42 -3.16 -12.82
N TRP A 61 -1.38 -2.37 -12.94
CA TRP A 61 -1.36 -0.97 -12.50
C TRP A 61 -1.43 0.08 -13.60
N GLN A 62 -1.26 -0.27 -14.90
CA GLN A 62 -1.11 0.69 -16.00
C GLN A 62 -2.24 1.74 -16.11
N ASN A 63 -3.43 1.46 -15.56
CA ASN A 63 -4.58 2.36 -15.56
C ASN A 63 -4.91 2.89 -14.15
N ALA A 64 -4.00 2.77 -13.19
CA ALA A 64 -4.24 3.08 -11.78
C ALA A 64 -3.44 4.29 -11.25
N SER A 65 -2.71 5.02 -12.13
CA SER A 65 -1.83 6.13 -11.74
C SER A 65 -0.91 5.75 -10.56
N PRO A 66 -0.12 4.67 -10.66
CA PRO A 66 0.66 4.16 -9.55
C PRO A 66 1.76 5.12 -9.15
N LEU A 67 2.20 5.04 -7.89
CA LEU A 67 3.47 5.64 -7.48
C LEU A 67 4.62 4.81 -8.02
N THR A 68 5.66 5.48 -8.50
CA THR A 68 6.90 4.87 -8.96
C THR A 68 7.92 4.72 -7.82
N ALA A 69 8.92 3.88 -8.01
CA ALA A 69 10.03 3.74 -7.07
C ALA A 69 10.72 5.08 -6.77
N SER A 70 10.93 5.92 -7.80
CA SER A 70 11.52 7.25 -7.62
C SER A 70 10.64 8.20 -6.80
N GLU A 71 9.33 8.16 -6.97
CA GLU A 71 8.39 8.96 -6.18
C GLU A 71 8.33 8.49 -4.72
N ILE A 72 8.40 7.18 -4.47
CA ILE A 72 8.48 6.65 -3.09
C ILE A 72 9.79 7.09 -2.43
N LEU A 73 10.93 6.99 -3.11
CA LEU A 73 12.23 7.46 -2.59
C LEU A 73 12.21 8.97 -2.26
N GLU A 74 11.58 9.78 -3.11
CA GLU A 74 11.38 11.22 -2.86
C GLU A 74 10.51 11.43 -1.61
N LEU A 75 9.37 10.73 -1.51
CA LEU A 75 8.48 10.84 -0.36
C LEU A 75 9.15 10.37 0.94
N ASP A 76 9.91 9.28 0.90
CA ASP A 76 10.62 8.75 2.05
C ASP A 76 11.64 9.77 2.59
N SER A 77 12.38 10.42 1.68
CA SER A 77 13.30 11.50 2.05
C SER A 77 12.55 12.73 2.60
N TYR A 78 11.45 13.10 1.97
CA TYR A 78 10.63 14.24 2.39
C TYR A 78 9.99 14.02 3.77
N CYS A 79 9.55 12.80 4.07
CA CYS A 79 9.05 12.40 5.38
C CYS A 79 10.17 12.44 6.43
N ALA A 80 11.33 11.85 6.12
CA ALA A 80 12.47 11.79 7.04
C ALA A 80 12.95 13.17 7.48
N ASP A 81 13.02 14.15 6.56
CA ASP A 81 13.37 15.55 6.86
C ASP A 81 12.39 16.22 7.83
N ARG A 82 11.20 15.65 8.00
CA ARG A 82 10.11 16.14 8.88
C ARG A 82 9.92 15.30 10.14
N GLY A 83 10.79 14.32 10.36
CA GLY A 83 10.67 13.39 11.49
C GLY A 83 9.47 12.46 11.38
N ILE A 84 9.04 12.16 10.17
CA ILE A 84 7.96 11.22 9.86
C ILE A 84 8.58 9.97 9.22
N GLU A 85 8.24 8.79 9.72
CA GLU A 85 8.59 7.51 9.11
C GLU A 85 7.56 7.19 8.01
N LEU A 86 8.02 6.99 6.78
CA LEU A 86 7.17 6.47 5.71
C LEU A 86 7.21 4.94 5.76
N VAL A 87 6.07 4.30 6.04
CA VAL A 87 5.98 2.85 6.23
C VAL A 87 5.30 2.22 5.02
N PRO A 88 5.92 1.20 4.38
CA PRO A 88 5.26 0.41 3.34
C PRO A 88 4.09 -0.38 3.92
N ASN A 89 3.02 -0.51 3.13
CA ASN A 89 1.86 -1.31 3.50
C ASN A 89 1.26 -1.92 2.23
N GLN A 90 1.87 -3.02 1.75
CA GLN A 90 1.36 -3.79 0.61
C GLN A 90 0.42 -4.87 1.10
N ASN A 91 -0.81 -4.88 0.61
CA ASN A 91 -1.73 -5.97 0.87
C ASN A 91 -1.22 -7.26 0.23
N SER A 92 -1.15 -8.32 1.02
CA SER A 92 -0.46 -9.56 0.66
C SER A 92 -1.29 -10.83 0.86
N PHE A 93 -2.60 -10.71 1.15
CA PHE A 93 -3.48 -11.85 1.33
C PHE A 93 -4.87 -11.63 0.75
N GLY A 94 -5.68 -10.76 1.34
CA GLY A 94 -6.97 -10.31 0.81
C GLY A 94 -6.84 -9.05 -0.04
N HIS A 95 -7.97 -8.55 -0.57
CA HIS A 95 -7.99 -7.37 -1.44
C HIS A 95 -7.07 -7.45 -2.68
N MET A 96 -6.84 -8.68 -3.16
CA MET A 96 -6.02 -8.97 -4.34
C MET A 96 -6.85 -9.02 -5.64
N GLU A 97 -8.10 -8.53 -5.64
CA GLU A 97 -9.00 -8.59 -6.79
C GLU A 97 -8.37 -7.97 -8.05
N ARG A 98 -7.66 -6.85 -7.91
CA ARG A 98 -7.01 -6.16 -9.03
C ARG A 98 -5.90 -6.99 -9.68
N TRP A 99 -5.30 -7.91 -8.94
CA TRP A 99 -4.32 -8.89 -9.40
C TRP A 99 -5.02 -10.13 -9.97
N LEU A 100 -5.86 -10.76 -9.18
CA LEU A 100 -6.43 -12.08 -9.44
C LEU A 100 -7.48 -12.09 -10.58
N ARG A 101 -8.00 -10.94 -10.99
CA ARG A 101 -8.85 -10.82 -12.18
C ARG A 101 -8.09 -11.09 -13.48
N HIS A 102 -6.77 -10.92 -13.48
CA HIS A 102 -5.94 -11.17 -14.67
C HIS A 102 -5.59 -12.66 -14.79
N PRO A 103 -5.68 -13.25 -15.99
CA PRO A 103 -5.37 -14.68 -16.19
C PRO A 103 -3.99 -15.09 -15.66
N LYS A 104 -2.99 -14.20 -15.75
CA LYS A 104 -1.62 -14.43 -15.26
C LYS A 104 -1.56 -14.79 -13.77
N TYR A 105 -2.47 -14.27 -12.95
CA TYR A 105 -2.43 -14.43 -11.47
C TYR A 105 -3.59 -15.24 -10.92
N ARG A 106 -4.59 -15.58 -11.76
CA ARG A 106 -5.82 -16.24 -11.33
C ARG A 106 -5.59 -17.58 -10.62
N HIS A 107 -4.55 -18.30 -11.00
CA HIS A 107 -4.17 -19.57 -10.40
C HIS A 107 -3.69 -19.43 -8.95
N LEU A 108 -3.27 -18.23 -8.51
CA LEU A 108 -2.88 -17.93 -7.13
C LEU A 108 -4.10 -17.74 -6.21
N ALA A 109 -5.31 -17.66 -6.75
CA ALA A 109 -6.50 -17.39 -5.96
C ALA A 109 -6.98 -18.61 -5.17
N GLU A 110 -7.50 -18.39 -3.97
CA GLU A 110 -8.23 -19.41 -3.20
C GLU A 110 -9.46 -19.93 -3.95
N SER A 111 -10.15 -19.02 -4.66
CA SER A 111 -11.33 -19.35 -5.48
C SER A 111 -11.13 -18.81 -6.90
N PRO A 112 -10.40 -19.51 -7.79
CA PRO A 112 -10.03 -18.99 -9.11
C PRO A 112 -11.23 -18.60 -10.00
N ASP A 113 -12.36 -19.28 -9.86
CA ASP A 113 -13.59 -19.00 -10.61
C ASP A 113 -14.44 -17.87 -9.98
N GLY A 114 -13.97 -17.28 -8.88
CA GLY A 114 -14.72 -16.33 -8.08
C GLY A 114 -15.61 -17.01 -7.05
N PHE A 115 -16.49 -16.24 -6.44
CA PHE A 115 -17.40 -16.75 -5.39
C PHE A 115 -18.71 -15.98 -5.39
N ILE A 116 -19.73 -16.58 -4.78
CA ILE A 116 -21.00 -15.90 -4.49
C ILE A 116 -20.91 -15.26 -3.11
N HIS A 117 -21.11 -13.95 -3.04
CA HIS A 117 -21.05 -13.23 -1.77
C HIS A 117 -22.17 -13.70 -0.83
N PRO A 118 -21.84 -14.18 0.38
CA PRO A 118 -22.80 -14.90 1.23
C PRO A 118 -23.99 -14.05 1.70
N ILE A 119 -23.85 -12.73 1.74
CA ILE A 119 -24.90 -11.82 2.21
C ILE A 119 -25.68 -11.23 1.03
N SER A 120 -24.98 -10.72 -0.01
CA SER A 120 -25.64 -10.04 -1.14
C SER A 120 -26.08 -10.99 -2.25
N GLY A 121 -25.58 -12.23 -2.30
CA GLY A 121 -25.82 -13.18 -3.39
C GLY A 121 -25.18 -12.82 -4.72
N GLU A 122 -24.35 -11.76 -4.76
CA GLU A 122 -23.68 -11.32 -5.98
C GLU A 122 -22.45 -12.17 -6.31
N ALA A 123 -22.24 -12.44 -7.60
CA ALA A 123 -21.01 -13.03 -8.07
C ALA A 123 -19.86 -12.02 -7.93
N LYS A 124 -18.77 -12.45 -7.32
CA LYS A 124 -17.56 -11.65 -7.09
C LYS A 124 -16.35 -12.28 -7.76
N HIS A 125 -15.41 -11.46 -8.20
CA HIS A 125 -14.10 -11.91 -8.66
C HIS A 125 -13.27 -12.50 -7.51
N PRO A 126 -12.27 -13.34 -7.83
CA PRO A 126 -11.27 -13.77 -6.86
C PRO A 126 -10.64 -12.55 -6.16
N SER A 127 -10.51 -12.60 -4.84
CA SER A 127 -9.97 -11.48 -4.07
C SER A 127 -8.96 -11.88 -2.99
N THR A 128 -8.78 -13.19 -2.78
CA THR A 128 -7.93 -13.74 -1.72
C THR A 128 -6.93 -14.72 -2.33
N LEU A 129 -5.66 -14.63 -1.92
CA LEU A 129 -4.63 -15.58 -2.32
C LEU A 129 -4.84 -16.93 -1.61
N HIS A 130 -4.61 -18.01 -2.33
CA HIS A 130 -4.48 -19.33 -1.73
C HIS A 130 -3.15 -19.39 -0.93
N PRO A 131 -3.13 -19.86 0.32
CA PRO A 131 -1.91 -19.95 1.12
C PRO A 131 -1.01 -21.11 0.65
N SER A 132 -0.30 -20.89 -0.46
CA SER A 132 0.61 -21.83 -1.10
C SER A 132 2.02 -21.26 -1.18
N THR A 133 3.00 -22.10 -1.42
CA THR A 133 4.39 -21.68 -1.69
C THR A 133 4.45 -20.72 -2.87
N GLU A 134 3.70 -20.98 -3.93
CA GLU A 134 3.65 -20.14 -5.11
C GLU A 134 3.12 -18.72 -4.82
N SER A 135 2.09 -18.63 -3.96
CA SER A 135 1.60 -17.31 -3.50
C SER A 135 2.61 -16.60 -2.60
N LEU A 136 3.34 -17.32 -1.77
CA LEU A 136 4.42 -16.75 -0.94
C LEU A 136 5.55 -16.24 -1.84
N ASP A 137 5.99 -17.00 -2.82
CA ASP A 137 7.02 -16.60 -3.78
C ASP A 137 6.59 -15.34 -4.58
N PHE A 138 5.31 -15.26 -4.95
CA PHE A 138 4.75 -14.09 -5.62
C PHE A 138 4.80 -12.84 -4.70
N ILE A 139 4.39 -12.97 -3.44
CA ILE A 139 4.44 -11.86 -2.48
C ILE A 139 5.87 -11.44 -2.17
N ASP A 140 6.79 -12.39 -2.04
CA ASP A 140 8.22 -12.11 -1.84
C ASP A 140 8.79 -11.29 -2.99
N GLN A 141 8.44 -11.61 -4.24
CA GLN A 141 8.83 -10.82 -5.41
C GLN A 141 8.32 -9.38 -5.32
N LEU A 142 7.06 -9.16 -4.91
CA LEU A 142 6.52 -7.81 -4.73
C LEU A 142 7.28 -7.06 -3.63
N PHE A 143 7.58 -7.71 -2.50
CA PHE A 143 8.32 -7.09 -1.42
C PHE A 143 9.78 -6.80 -1.79
N CYS A 144 10.44 -7.69 -2.52
CA CYS A 144 11.80 -7.45 -3.02
C CYS A 144 11.90 -6.20 -3.91
N GLU A 145 10.83 -5.84 -4.63
CA GLU A 145 10.81 -4.63 -5.46
C GLU A 145 10.35 -3.39 -4.68
N LEU A 146 9.36 -3.52 -3.80
CA LEU A 146 8.77 -2.40 -3.07
C LEU A 146 9.65 -1.91 -1.91
N LEU A 147 10.07 -2.82 -1.02
CA LEU A 147 10.69 -2.47 0.26
C LEU A 147 12.00 -1.69 0.16
N PRO A 148 12.89 -1.92 -0.85
CA PRO A 148 14.12 -1.15 -0.97
C PRO A 148 13.93 0.35 -1.17
N ASN A 149 12.71 0.80 -1.46
CA ASN A 149 12.39 2.21 -1.65
C ASN A 149 12.05 2.95 -0.35
N PHE A 150 12.04 2.24 0.79
CA PHE A 150 11.71 2.78 2.11
C PHE A 150 12.91 2.61 3.06
N LYS A 151 13.09 3.57 3.95
CA LYS A 151 14.06 3.49 5.06
C LYS A 151 13.46 2.82 6.30
N SER A 152 12.13 2.74 6.38
CA SER A 152 11.43 2.06 7.46
C SER A 152 11.87 0.61 7.59
N LYS A 153 11.96 0.14 8.82
CA LYS A 153 12.16 -1.29 9.15
C LYS A 153 10.85 -2.00 9.47
N GLN A 154 9.74 -1.31 9.35
CA GLN A 154 8.39 -1.83 9.51
C GLN A 154 7.82 -2.21 8.15
N VAL A 155 6.96 -3.22 8.15
CA VAL A 155 6.22 -3.73 6.99
C VAL A 155 4.80 -4.06 7.43
#